data_cf3c6cc2fe65982cb84557a3cfb43d7d
#
_entry.id   cf3c6cc2fe65982cb84557a3cfb43d7d
#
_cell.length_a   1.000
_cell.length_b   1.000
_cell.length_c   1.000
_cell.angle_alpha   90.00
_cell.angle_beta   90.00
_cell.angle_gamma   90.00
#
_symmetry.space_group_name_H-M   'P 1'
#
loop_
_entity.id
_entity.type
_entity.pdbx_description
1 polymer ?
#
loop_
_entity_poly.entity_id
_entity_poly.type
_entity_poly.pdbx_seq_one_letter_code
_entity_poly.pdbx_strand_id
1 'polypeptide(L)'
;ALRDAVPVITTATDCGERPALDLFLQAAGLRILDWDQLPPAQACWLEGRPLPLWDPCGAVTDGEGGGFLRQEHLPEQDGPAVCVHWQRLPARQGRLRVALPSLVLGLGCRKGIPAPLVATAVEGLLLRHGLEPQALAALATVTEKAREPALQELARRLGLPLLTFDAAELAAVSTPHPSTAAGERFACAPFSVCEAACLLAARAGCVVQMFCGIPTVLKGELPEC
;
A
#
# COMPACT_ATOMS: atom_id res chain seq x y z
N ALA A 1 36.29 3.77 37.39
CA ALA A 1 36.98 3.38 36.16
C ALA A 1 36.03 2.62 35.24
N LEU A 2 35.01 3.33 34.67
CA LEU A 2 34.09 2.78 33.68
C LEU A 2 33.97 3.73 32.46
N ARG A 3 35.06 4.40 32.11
CA ARG A 3 35.05 5.45 31.09
C ARG A 3 35.13 4.95 29.64
N ASP A 4 35.39 3.64 29.42
CA ASP A 4 35.54 3.07 28.08
C ASP A 4 34.59 1.90 27.81
N ALA A 5 33.48 1.79 28.57
CA ALA A 5 32.47 0.78 28.29
C ALA A 5 31.59 1.26 27.15
N VAL A 6 31.63 0.60 25.99
CA VAL A 6 30.69 0.77 24.90
C VAL A 6 29.40 0.05 25.33
N PRO A 7 28.27 0.79 25.49
CA PRO A 7 27.02 0.14 25.83
C PRO A 7 26.57 -0.71 24.63
N VAL A 8 26.54 -2.03 24.81
CA VAL A 8 25.92 -2.94 23.84
C VAL A 8 24.48 -3.15 24.32
N ILE A 9 23.54 -2.60 23.60
CA ILE A 9 22.11 -2.87 23.83
C ILE A 9 21.80 -4.15 23.07
N THR A 10 21.78 -5.28 23.77
CA THR A 10 21.24 -6.52 23.23
C THR A 10 19.75 -6.56 23.48
N THR A 11 18.97 -6.81 22.43
CA THR A 11 17.53 -7.07 22.55
C THR A 11 17.31 -8.59 22.66
N ALA A 12 16.18 -9.02 23.21
CA ALA A 12 15.81 -10.43 23.29
C ALA A 12 15.80 -11.12 21.90
N THR A 13 15.76 -10.33 20.84
CA THR A 13 15.81 -10.78 19.45
C THR A 13 17.21 -11.23 19.00
N ASP A 14 18.26 -10.81 19.70
CA ASP A 14 19.65 -11.14 19.32
C ASP A 14 20.06 -12.56 19.75
N CYS A 15 19.26 -13.23 20.59
CA CYS A 15 19.54 -14.54 21.17
C CYS A 15 18.61 -15.66 20.68
N GLY A 16 17.65 -15.38 19.79
CA GLY A 16 16.62 -16.32 19.35
C GLY A 16 16.91 -16.93 17.97
N GLU A 17 16.40 -18.13 17.72
CA GLU A 17 16.43 -18.79 16.40
C GLU A 17 15.49 -18.09 15.38
N ARG A 18 14.57 -17.23 15.85
CA ARG A 18 13.61 -16.49 15.02
C ARG A 18 14.00 -15.04 14.88
N PRO A 19 13.89 -14.46 13.69
CA PRO A 19 14.07 -13.02 13.51
C PRO A 19 13.00 -12.24 14.28
N ALA A 20 13.28 -11.00 14.63
CA ALA A 20 12.27 -10.09 15.17
C ALA A 20 11.06 -10.01 14.25
N LEU A 21 9.85 -9.96 14.83
CA LEU A 21 8.61 -9.95 14.05
C LEU A 21 8.53 -8.76 13.08
N ASP A 22 8.99 -7.60 13.52
CA ASP A 22 9.05 -6.39 12.66
C ASP A 22 9.98 -6.57 11.47
N LEU A 23 11.17 -7.17 11.68
CA LEU A 23 12.11 -7.47 10.60
C LEU A 23 11.53 -8.51 9.64
N PHE A 24 10.84 -9.53 10.17
CA PHE A 24 10.17 -10.54 9.36
C PHE A 24 9.10 -9.92 8.47
N LEU A 25 8.20 -9.08 9.04
CA LEU A 25 7.14 -8.41 8.30
C LEU A 25 7.71 -7.42 7.26
N GLN A 26 8.76 -6.67 7.62
CA GLN A 26 9.42 -5.75 6.70
C GLN A 26 10.13 -6.48 5.55
N ALA A 27 10.77 -7.61 5.83
CA ALA A 27 11.39 -8.46 4.80
C ALA A 27 10.35 -9.01 3.80
N ALA A 28 9.11 -9.22 4.25
CA ALA A 28 7.97 -9.56 3.39
C ALA A 28 7.39 -8.34 2.63
N GLY A 29 8.02 -7.16 2.74
CA GLY A 29 7.56 -5.93 2.07
C GLY A 29 6.36 -5.26 2.73
N LEU A 30 5.99 -5.68 3.93
CA LEU A 30 4.85 -5.18 4.68
C LEU A 30 5.20 -3.96 5.53
N ARG A 31 4.21 -3.13 5.86
CA ARG A 31 4.42 -1.91 6.65
C ARG A 31 3.60 -1.93 7.94
N ILE A 32 4.28 -1.90 9.08
CA ILE A 32 3.64 -1.85 10.39
C ILE A 32 2.99 -0.49 10.59
N LEU A 33 1.73 -0.48 11.02
CA LEU A 33 0.94 0.72 11.30
C LEU A 33 0.94 1.08 12.78
N ASP A 34 0.82 0.09 13.65
CA ASP A 34 0.63 0.25 15.10
C ASP A 34 1.87 -0.24 15.86
N TRP A 35 2.90 0.58 15.91
CA TRP A 35 4.15 0.25 16.60
C TRP A 35 3.98 0.02 18.12
N ASP A 36 2.95 0.64 18.71
CA ASP A 36 2.56 0.44 20.11
C ASP A 36 1.94 -0.94 20.37
N GLN A 37 1.40 -1.61 19.33
CA GLN A 37 0.86 -2.96 19.40
C GLN A 37 1.89 -4.04 19.03
N LEU A 38 3.08 -3.66 18.58
CA LEU A 38 4.15 -4.61 18.23
C LEU A 38 4.68 -5.39 19.44
N PRO A 39 4.97 -4.80 20.63
CA PRO A 39 5.60 -5.53 21.73
C PRO A 39 4.84 -6.78 22.18
N PRO A 40 3.51 -6.79 22.38
CA PRO A 40 2.81 -8.02 22.77
C PRO A 40 2.80 -9.10 21.66
N ALA A 41 2.74 -8.71 20.39
CA ALA A 41 2.84 -9.62 19.26
C ALA A 41 4.25 -10.21 19.15
N GLN A 42 5.28 -9.38 19.33
CA GLN A 42 6.68 -9.75 19.33
C GLN A 42 6.98 -10.76 20.47
N ALA A 43 6.47 -10.52 21.68
CA ALA A 43 6.64 -11.42 22.80
C ALA A 43 6.03 -12.81 22.50
N CYS A 44 4.80 -12.84 21.99
CA CYS A 44 4.15 -14.07 21.56
C CYS A 44 4.98 -14.84 20.50
N TRP A 45 5.50 -14.12 19.51
CA TRP A 45 6.33 -14.64 18.44
C TRP A 45 7.64 -15.24 18.93
N LEU A 46 8.39 -14.53 19.78
CA LEU A 46 9.69 -14.97 20.31
C LEU A 46 9.56 -16.13 21.30
N GLU A 47 8.46 -16.19 22.07
CA GLU A 47 8.17 -17.30 22.98
C GLU A 47 7.75 -18.58 22.25
N GLY A 48 7.62 -18.53 20.92
CA GLY A 48 7.18 -19.68 20.12
C GLY A 48 5.69 -20.00 20.28
N ARG A 49 4.91 -19.12 20.90
CA ARG A 49 3.47 -19.29 21.01
C ARG A 49 2.80 -19.01 19.65
N PRO A 50 1.75 -19.76 19.27
CA PRO A 50 1.00 -19.49 18.04
C PRO A 50 0.47 -18.06 18.05
N LEU A 51 0.87 -17.25 17.05
CA LEU A 51 0.42 -15.87 16.89
C LEU A 51 -0.70 -15.83 15.85
N PRO A 52 -1.93 -15.42 16.22
CA PRO A 52 -3.03 -15.30 15.27
C PRO A 52 -2.66 -14.37 14.12
N LEU A 53 -2.85 -14.83 12.88
CA LEU A 53 -2.62 -14.09 11.65
C LEU A 53 -3.89 -14.08 10.79
N TRP A 54 -4.44 -12.91 10.56
CA TRP A 54 -5.44 -12.69 9.53
C TRP A 54 -4.79 -12.02 8.32
N ASP A 55 -4.72 -12.75 7.23
CA ASP A 55 -4.08 -12.36 5.98
C ASP A 55 -4.86 -12.98 4.81
N PRO A 56 -6.00 -12.41 4.44
CA PRO A 56 -6.83 -12.94 3.36
C PRO A 56 -6.16 -12.87 1.99
N CYS A 57 -5.14 -11.99 1.84
CA CYS A 57 -4.42 -11.85 0.58
C CYS A 57 -3.22 -12.83 0.45
N GLY A 58 -2.89 -13.58 1.49
CA GLY A 58 -1.78 -14.54 1.46
C GLY A 58 -0.40 -13.89 1.30
N ALA A 59 -0.24 -12.66 1.78
CA ALA A 59 1.00 -11.89 1.65
C ALA A 59 2.13 -12.42 2.55
N VAL A 60 1.76 -13.07 3.66
CA VAL A 60 2.70 -13.67 4.60
C VAL A 60 2.88 -15.14 4.26
N THR A 61 4.07 -15.53 3.88
CA THR A 61 4.44 -16.95 3.75
C THR A 61 5.07 -17.43 5.05
N ASP A 62 4.64 -18.60 5.53
CA ASP A 62 5.28 -19.22 6.69
C ASP A 62 6.70 -19.62 6.29
N GLY A 63 7.70 -18.93 6.87
CA GLY A 63 9.10 -19.34 6.76
C GLY A 63 9.37 -20.63 7.53
N GLU A 64 10.58 -21.17 7.41
CA GLU A 64 11.05 -22.31 8.21
C GLU A 64 10.86 -21.99 9.70
N GLY A 65 9.94 -22.70 10.35
CA GLY A 65 9.71 -22.56 11.79
C GLY A 65 8.30 -22.18 12.22
N GLY A 66 7.33 -22.09 11.31
CA GLY A 66 5.90 -21.82 11.55
C GLY A 66 5.56 -21.16 12.89
N GLY A 67 4.90 -20.06 12.93
CA GLY A 67 4.59 -19.39 14.19
C GLY A 67 3.23 -18.69 14.15
N PHE A 68 2.64 -18.68 12.96
CA PHE A 68 1.32 -18.08 12.77
C PHE A 68 0.21 -19.12 12.87
N LEU A 69 -0.86 -18.72 13.57
CA LEU A 69 -2.14 -19.41 13.54
C LEU A 69 -3.08 -18.64 12.59
N ARG A 70 -3.24 -19.15 11.37
CA ARG A 70 -4.04 -18.48 10.35
C ARG A 70 -5.51 -18.44 10.75
N GLN A 71 -6.11 -17.26 10.55
CA GLN A 71 -7.50 -16.96 10.85
C GLN A 71 -8.27 -16.71 9.55
N GLU A 72 -9.44 -17.31 9.40
CA GLU A 72 -10.35 -17.04 8.26
C GLU A 72 -11.05 -15.69 8.39
N HIS A 73 -11.30 -15.26 9.62
CA HIS A 73 -12.00 -14.02 9.92
C HIS A 73 -11.10 -13.06 10.72
N LEU A 74 -11.39 -11.77 10.59
CA LEU A 74 -10.69 -10.72 11.35
C LEU A 74 -10.86 -10.98 12.86
N PRO A 75 -9.77 -11.13 13.63
CA PRO A 75 -9.83 -11.43 15.06
C PRO A 75 -10.63 -10.36 15.83
N GLU A 76 -11.67 -10.80 16.53
CA GLU A 76 -12.49 -9.91 17.37
C GLU A 76 -12.12 -10.01 18.85
N GLN A 77 -11.37 -11.04 19.23
CA GLN A 77 -10.94 -11.25 20.61
C GLN A 77 -9.79 -10.32 20.97
N ASP A 78 -9.71 -9.95 22.27
CA ASP A 78 -8.58 -9.20 22.80
C ASP A 78 -7.37 -10.13 22.94
N GLY A 79 -6.22 -9.65 22.49
CA GLY A 79 -4.97 -10.41 22.52
C GLY A 79 -4.10 -10.10 21.31
N PRO A 80 -2.82 -10.54 21.34
CA PRO A 80 -1.91 -10.27 20.24
C PRO A 80 -2.36 -11.01 18.97
N ALA A 81 -2.52 -10.25 17.89
CA ALA A 81 -2.84 -10.76 16.55
C ALA A 81 -2.23 -9.87 15.50
N VAL A 82 -1.77 -10.44 14.40
CA VAL A 82 -1.29 -9.73 13.21
C VAL A 82 -2.40 -9.69 12.17
N CYS A 83 -2.73 -8.50 11.66
CA CYS A 83 -3.77 -8.33 10.65
C CYS A 83 -3.19 -7.60 9.45
N VAL A 84 -3.04 -8.30 8.33
CA VAL A 84 -2.42 -7.82 7.09
C VAL A 84 -3.51 -7.53 6.07
N HIS A 85 -3.62 -6.27 5.63
CA HIS A 85 -4.56 -5.90 4.58
C HIS A 85 -4.20 -4.57 3.91
N TRP A 86 -4.79 -4.31 2.74
CA TRP A 86 -4.70 -3.03 2.04
C TRP A 86 -5.82 -2.05 2.42
N GLN A 87 -6.90 -2.54 3.04
CA GLN A 87 -7.97 -1.69 3.57
C GLN A 87 -7.61 -1.16 4.96
N ARG A 88 -8.22 -0.03 5.31
CA ARG A 88 -8.14 0.54 6.64
C ARG A 88 -8.93 -0.30 7.63
N LEU A 89 -8.23 -1.00 8.48
CA LEU A 89 -8.83 -1.79 9.55
C LEU A 89 -9.07 -0.90 10.79
N PRO A 90 -10.11 -1.20 11.60
CA PRO A 90 -10.31 -0.52 12.87
C PRO A 90 -9.17 -0.83 13.83
N ALA A 91 -8.67 0.22 14.50
CA ALA A 91 -7.69 0.07 15.57
C ALA A 91 -8.32 -0.67 16.76
N ARG A 92 -7.58 -1.61 17.33
CA ARG A 92 -8.00 -2.37 18.52
C ARG A 92 -6.77 -2.77 19.33
N GLN A 93 -6.91 -2.81 20.65
CA GLN A 93 -5.84 -3.27 21.52
C GLN A 93 -5.47 -4.73 21.21
N GLY A 94 -4.19 -5.03 21.15
CA GLY A 94 -3.65 -6.34 20.76
C GLY A 94 -3.61 -6.59 19.25
N ARG A 95 -4.32 -5.81 18.44
CA ARG A 95 -4.31 -5.95 16.98
C ARG A 95 -3.16 -5.16 16.38
N LEU A 96 -2.11 -5.84 15.94
CA LEU A 96 -1.05 -5.25 15.12
C LEU A 96 -1.53 -5.16 13.67
N ARG A 97 -1.95 -3.96 13.26
CA ARG A 97 -2.32 -3.70 11.86
C ARG A 97 -1.07 -3.54 11.00
N VAL A 98 -1.09 -4.19 9.87
CA VAL A 98 0.02 -4.22 8.92
C VAL A 98 -0.52 -3.93 7.53
N ALA A 99 -0.02 -2.90 6.88
CA ALA A 99 -0.43 -2.57 5.52
C ALA A 99 0.30 -3.47 4.51
N LEU A 100 -0.47 -3.99 3.56
CA LEU A 100 0.03 -4.66 2.36
C LEU A 100 0.19 -3.64 1.22
N PRO A 101 1.42 -3.24 0.82
CA PRO A 101 1.67 -2.31 -0.26
C PRO A 101 1.37 -2.94 -1.62
N SER A 102 0.10 -2.93 -2.01
CA SER A 102 -0.40 -3.57 -3.23
C SER A 102 -1.25 -2.64 -4.12
N LEU A 103 -1.55 -1.42 -3.63
CA LEU A 103 -2.39 -0.49 -4.35
C LEU A 103 -1.57 0.39 -5.29
N VAL A 104 -2.03 0.56 -6.52
CA VAL A 104 -1.54 1.58 -7.46
C VAL A 104 -2.59 2.66 -7.64
N LEU A 105 -2.17 3.91 -7.55
CA LEU A 105 -3.02 5.06 -7.78
C LEU A 105 -2.72 5.69 -9.15
N GLY A 106 -3.64 5.56 -10.09
CA GLY A 106 -3.59 6.22 -11.38
C GLY A 106 -4.00 7.68 -11.28
N LEU A 107 -3.19 8.58 -11.82
CA LEU A 107 -3.38 10.02 -11.71
C LEU A 107 -3.47 10.68 -13.09
N GLY A 108 -4.56 11.44 -13.28
CA GLY A 108 -4.72 12.36 -14.38
C GLY A 108 -5.09 13.74 -13.84
N CYS A 109 -4.42 14.79 -14.29
CA CYS A 109 -4.70 16.14 -13.83
C CYS A 109 -4.49 17.17 -14.96
N ARG A 110 -5.06 18.37 -14.81
CA ARG A 110 -4.76 19.51 -15.67
C ARG A 110 -3.33 19.99 -15.41
N LYS A 111 -2.71 20.59 -16.44
CA LYS A 111 -1.40 21.21 -16.31
C LYS A 111 -1.44 22.36 -15.30
N GLY A 112 -0.45 22.44 -14.41
CA GLY A 112 -0.33 23.52 -13.44
C GLY A 112 -1.33 23.45 -12.29
N ILE A 113 -1.94 22.29 -12.01
CA ILE A 113 -2.81 22.12 -10.85
C ILE A 113 -2.02 22.34 -9.55
N PRO A 114 -2.56 23.06 -8.55
CA PRO A 114 -1.91 23.18 -7.25
C PRO A 114 -1.72 21.83 -6.55
N ALA A 115 -0.50 21.54 -6.06
CA ALA A 115 -0.19 20.29 -5.36
C ALA A 115 -1.10 19.99 -4.15
N PRO A 116 -1.50 20.98 -3.32
CA PRO A 116 -2.45 20.72 -2.23
C PRO A 116 -3.80 20.17 -2.68
N LEU A 117 -4.31 20.60 -3.84
CA LEU A 117 -5.58 20.09 -4.36
C LEU A 117 -5.48 18.61 -4.75
N VAL A 118 -4.35 18.21 -5.35
CA VAL A 118 -4.10 16.80 -5.67
C VAL A 118 -4.02 15.96 -4.41
N ALA A 119 -3.27 16.42 -3.42
CA ALA A 119 -3.13 15.74 -2.13
C ALA A 119 -4.48 15.55 -1.43
N THR A 120 -5.27 16.61 -1.31
CA THR A 120 -6.61 16.55 -0.69
C THR A 120 -7.55 15.59 -1.44
N ALA A 121 -7.50 15.60 -2.78
CA ALA A 121 -8.33 14.70 -3.57
C ALA A 121 -7.93 13.23 -3.37
N VAL A 122 -6.64 12.94 -3.28
CA VAL A 122 -6.13 11.58 -2.99
C VAL A 122 -6.50 11.15 -1.58
N GLU A 123 -6.29 11.99 -0.58
CA GLU A 123 -6.68 11.69 0.80
C GLU A 123 -8.18 11.41 0.92
N GLY A 124 -9.01 12.25 0.28
CA GLY A 124 -10.46 12.06 0.24
C GLY A 124 -10.89 10.80 -0.49
N LEU A 125 -10.16 10.38 -1.54
CA LEU A 125 -10.38 9.13 -2.24
C LEU A 125 -10.11 7.93 -1.32
N LEU A 126 -8.92 7.88 -0.74
CA LEU A 126 -8.52 6.79 0.16
C LEU A 126 -9.49 6.64 1.33
N LEU A 127 -9.90 7.77 1.93
CA LEU A 127 -10.86 7.78 3.03
C LEU A 127 -12.23 7.23 2.62
N ARG A 128 -12.78 7.70 1.48
CA ARG A 128 -14.10 7.26 1.01
C ARG A 128 -14.18 5.78 0.72
N HIS A 129 -13.08 5.19 0.24
CA HIS A 129 -13.01 3.77 -0.08
C HIS A 129 -12.42 2.92 1.05
N GLY A 130 -12.20 3.49 2.23
CA GLY A 130 -11.66 2.75 3.37
C GLY A 130 -10.27 2.17 3.11
N LEU A 131 -9.44 2.85 2.30
CA LEU A 131 -8.13 2.37 1.91
C LEU A 131 -7.04 2.90 2.82
N GLU A 132 -6.07 2.05 3.13
CA GLU A 132 -4.93 2.43 3.95
C GLU A 132 -3.88 3.17 3.08
N PRO A 133 -3.53 4.42 3.40
CA PRO A 133 -2.54 5.16 2.62
C PRO A 133 -1.19 4.45 2.51
N GLN A 134 -0.79 3.71 3.54
CA GLN A 134 0.45 2.94 3.55
C GLN A 134 0.37 1.66 2.71
N ALA A 135 -0.81 1.29 2.23
CA ALA A 135 -0.98 0.22 1.25
C ALA A 135 -0.70 0.67 -0.20
N LEU A 136 -0.49 1.96 -0.44
CA LEU A 136 -0.04 2.44 -1.75
C LEU A 136 1.39 1.94 -2.03
N ALA A 137 1.57 1.29 -3.17
CA ALA A 137 2.86 0.82 -3.67
C ALA A 137 3.45 1.78 -4.71
N ALA A 138 2.61 2.41 -5.54
CA ALA A 138 3.05 3.32 -6.60
C ALA A 138 1.97 4.32 -7.00
N LEU A 139 2.41 5.41 -7.62
CA LEU A 139 1.57 6.30 -8.43
C LEU A 139 1.81 6.00 -9.90
N ALA A 140 0.79 6.16 -10.75
CA ALA A 140 0.90 5.90 -12.18
C ALA A 140 0.26 7.03 -13.01
N THR A 141 0.88 7.40 -14.13
CA THR A 141 0.37 8.45 -15.03
C THR A 141 0.93 8.30 -16.44
N VAL A 142 0.55 9.22 -17.34
CA VAL A 142 1.11 9.32 -18.69
C VAL A 142 2.48 10.04 -18.67
N THR A 143 3.40 9.65 -19.56
CA THR A 143 4.78 10.19 -19.63
C THR A 143 4.83 11.71 -19.70
N GLU A 144 3.89 12.38 -20.42
CA GLU A 144 3.82 13.83 -20.52
C GLU A 144 3.53 14.52 -19.17
N LYS A 145 3.03 13.76 -18.19
CA LYS A 145 2.77 14.24 -16.82
C LYS A 145 3.88 13.90 -15.84
N ALA A 146 4.92 13.22 -16.25
CA ALA A 146 6.05 12.86 -15.40
C ALA A 146 6.70 14.07 -14.71
N ARG A 147 6.69 15.23 -15.38
CA ARG A 147 7.26 16.49 -14.88
C ARG A 147 6.23 17.45 -14.29
N GLU A 148 4.98 17.02 -14.08
CA GLU A 148 3.96 17.86 -13.42
C GLU A 148 4.33 18.06 -11.95
N PRO A 149 4.57 19.30 -11.48
CA PRO A 149 5.08 19.54 -10.13
C PRO A 149 4.19 18.97 -9.04
N ALA A 150 2.87 19.02 -9.23
CA ALA A 150 1.92 18.51 -8.26
C ALA A 150 2.01 16.99 -8.08
N LEU A 151 2.28 16.24 -9.16
CA LEU A 151 2.44 14.78 -9.09
C LEU A 151 3.79 14.38 -8.48
N GLN A 152 4.85 15.12 -8.83
CA GLN A 152 6.18 14.90 -8.24
C GLN A 152 6.18 15.18 -6.73
N GLU A 153 5.53 16.28 -6.31
CA GLU A 153 5.40 16.61 -4.89
C GLU A 153 4.58 15.57 -4.14
N LEU A 154 3.48 15.07 -4.73
CA LEU A 154 2.70 14.00 -4.14
C LEU A 154 3.53 12.71 -3.99
N ALA A 155 4.26 12.31 -5.04
CA ALA A 155 5.13 11.13 -5.01
C ALA A 155 6.21 11.25 -3.93
N ARG A 156 6.87 12.42 -3.84
CA ARG A 156 7.87 12.71 -2.81
C ARG A 156 7.27 12.66 -1.40
N ARG A 157 6.10 13.28 -1.19
CA ARG A 157 5.41 13.31 0.11
C ARG A 157 5.02 11.91 0.59
N LEU A 158 4.56 11.05 -0.33
CA LEU A 158 4.16 9.68 -0.02
C LEU A 158 5.34 8.69 -0.01
N GLY A 159 6.53 9.10 -0.48
CA GLY A 159 7.69 8.22 -0.62
C GLY A 159 7.47 7.11 -1.65
N LEU A 160 6.67 7.38 -2.70
CA LEU A 160 6.26 6.39 -3.70
C LEU A 160 6.88 6.68 -5.06
N PRO A 161 7.18 5.65 -5.86
CA PRO A 161 7.56 5.81 -7.25
C PRO A 161 6.40 6.37 -8.08
N LEU A 162 6.72 7.24 -9.04
CA LEU A 162 5.79 7.70 -10.08
C LEU A 162 6.09 6.93 -11.37
N LEU A 163 5.27 5.93 -11.66
CA LEU A 163 5.36 5.13 -12.88
C LEU A 163 4.72 5.91 -14.03
N THR A 164 5.36 5.87 -15.20
CA THR A 164 4.88 6.57 -16.37
C THR A 164 4.80 5.63 -17.57
N PHE A 165 3.75 5.79 -18.37
CA PHE A 165 3.49 4.99 -19.56
C PHE A 165 3.24 5.91 -20.75
N ASP A 166 3.63 5.49 -21.93
CA ASP A 166 3.41 6.26 -23.13
C ASP A 166 1.92 6.26 -23.54
N ALA A 167 1.49 7.35 -24.17
CA ALA A 167 0.08 7.50 -24.56
C ALA A 167 -0.39 6.36 -25.47
N ALA A 168 0.48 5.82 -26.32
CA ALA A 168 0.17 4.68 -27.19
C ALA A 168 -0.05 3.39 -26.39
N GLU A 169 0.75 3.14 -25.35
CA GLU A 169 0.58 2.00 -24.44
C GLU A 169 -0.74 2.11 -23.67
N LEU A 170 -1.04 3.31 -23.17
CA LEU A 170 -2.30 3.57 -22.44
C LEU A 170 -3.53 3.40 -23.35
N ALA A 171 -3.48 3.90 -24.57
CA ALA A 171 -4.58 3.80 -25.54
C ALA A 171 -4.86 2.36 -25.98
N ALA A 172 -3.88 1.46 -25.89
CA ALA A 172 -4.04 0.03 -26.19
C ALA A 172 -4.77 -0.75 -25.08
N VAL A 173 -4.99 -0.13 -23.90
CA VAL A 173 -5.68 -0.76 -22.77
C VAL A 173 -7.16 -0.45 -22.83
N SER A 174 -8.01 -1.48 -22.80
CA SER A 174 -9.45 -1.31 -22.62
C SER A 174 -9.72 -0.82 -21.21
N THR A 175 -10.41 0.31 -21.06
CA THR A 175 -10.74 0.92 -19.77
C THR A 175 -12.26 0.95 -19.55
N PRO A 176 -12.74 0.72 -18.31
CA PRO A 176 -14.18 0.73 -18.00
C PRO A 176 -14.86 2.08 -18.30
N HIS A 177 -14.15 3.20 -18.12
CA HIS A 177 -14.69 4.56 -18.28
C HIS A 177 -13.84 5.39 -19.24
N PRO A 178 -13.88 5.12 -20.56
CA PRO A 178 -13.08 5.85 -21.53
C PRO A 178 -13.50 7.33 -21.61
N SER A 179 -12.51 8.21 -21.76
CA SER A 179 -12.69 9.66 -21.89
C SER A 179 -12.38 10.11 -23.32
N THR A 180 -13.33 10.80 -23.95
CA THR A 180 -13.14 11.42 -25.27
C THR A 180 -12.04 12.48 -25.26
N ALA A 181 -11.95 13.25 -24.16
CA ALA A 181 -10.92 14.29 -24.00
C ALA A 181 -9.48 13.72 -24.01
N ALA A 182 -9.27 12.49 -23.53
CA ALA A 182 -7.97 11.82 -23.65
C ALA A 182 -7.73 11.38 -25.10
N GLY A 183 -8.73 10.78 -25.75
CA GLY A 183 -8.64 10.38 -27.15
C GLY A 183 -8.33 11.56 -28.08
N GLU A 184 -9.04 12.68 -27.94
CA GLU A 184 -8.81 13.90 -28.70
C GLU A 184 -7.39 14.48 -28.47
N ARG A 185 -6.96 14.51 -27.20
CA ARG A 185 -5.63 15.03 -26.85
C ARG A 185 -4.47 14.22 -27.47
N PHE A 186 -4.63 12.91 -27.54
CA PHE A 186 -3.58 11.99 -28.02
C PHE A 186 -3.84 11.48 -29.45
N ALA A 187 -4.85 12.02 -30.15
CA ALA A 187 -5.26 11.64 -31.50
C ALA A 187 -5.48 10.13 -31.66
N CYS A 188 -6.17 9.51 -30.72
CA CYS A 188 -6.48 8.09 -30.70
C CYS A 188 -7.92 7.82 -30.24
N ALA A 189 -8.32 6.56 -30.14
CA ALA A 189 -9.59 6.16 -29.58
C ALA A 189 -9.76 6.66 -28.11
N PRO A 190 -10.99 6.89 -27.63
CA PRO A 190 -11.23 7.29 -26.24
C PRO A 190 -10.65 6.25 -25.25
N PHE A 191 -9.94 6.74 -24.24
CA PHE A 191 -9.41 5.93 -23.13
C PHE A 191 -9.31 6.75 -21.85
N SER A 192 -9.15 6.09 -20.70
CA SER A 192 -8.92 6.75 -19.42
C SER A 192 -7.44 6.65 -19.04
N VAL A 193 -6.74 7.79 -18.98
CA VAL A 193 -5.32 7.84 -18.58
C VAL A 193 -5.10 7.19 -17.22
N CYS A 194 -5.95 7.52 -16.23
CA CYS A 194 -5.80 7.01 -14.88
C CYS A 194 -6.01 5.51 -14.82
N GLU A 195 -7.10 5.01 -15.42
CA GLU A 195 -7.45 3.60 -15.43
C GLU A 195 -6.42 2.78 -16.20
N ALA A 196 -6.06 3.22 -17.41
CA ALA A 196 -5.05 2.53 -18.21
C ALA A 196 -3.69 2.46 -17.51
N ALA A 197 -3.24 3.56 -16.88
CA ALA A 197 -2.00 3.59 -16.12
C ALA A 197 -2.02 2.62 -14.92
N CYS A 198 -3.13 2.54 -14.20
CA CYS A 198 -3.31 1.54 -13.13
C CYS A 198 -3.25 0.12 -13.67
N LEU A 199 -3.98 -0.15 -14.76
CA LEU A 199 -4.03 -1.49 -15.37
C LEU A 199 -2.65 -1.96 -15.86
N LEU A 200 -1.87 -1.07 -16.45
CA LEU A 200 -0.49 -1.39 -16.87
C LEU A 200 0.43 -1.62 -15.67
N ALA A 201 0.34 -0.75 -14.67
CA ALA A 201 1.15 -0.89 -13.46
C ALA A 201 0.80 -2.16 -12.67
N ALA A 202 -0.48 -2.55 -12.61
CA ALA A 202 -0.93 -3.77 -11.96
C ALA A 202 -0.40 -5.04 -12.65
N ARG A 203 -0.28 -5.05 -13.99
CA ARG A 203 0.35 -6.16 -14.74
C ARG A 203 1.82 -6.36 -14.37
N ALA A 204 2.49 -5.32 -13.86
CA ALA A 204 3.86 -5.36 -13.38
C ALA A 204 4.02 -5.93 -11.94
N GLY A 205 2.95 -6.47 -11.33
CA GLY A 205 2.99 -7.16 -10.04
C GLY A 205 2.24 -6.52 -8.87
N CYS A 206 1.45 -5.47 -9.11
CA CYS A 206 0.58 -4.87 -8.08
C CYS A 206 -0.83 -5.46 -8.16
N VAL A 207 -1.43 -5.79 -7.00
CA VAL A 207 -2.62 -6.67 -6.92
C VAL A 207 -3.96 -5.91 -7.00
N VAL A 208 -4.03 -4.61 -6.65
CA VAL A 208 -5.28 -3.85 -6.61
C VAL A 208 -5.17 -2.52 -7.35
N GLN A 209 -6.22 -2.18 -8.10
CA GLN A 209 -6.27 -1.00 -8.96
C GLN A 209 -7.12 0.09 -8.34
N MET A 210 -6.65 1.32 -8.41
CA MET A 210 -7.43 2.50 -8.03
C MET A 210 -7.33 3.60 -9.07
N PHE A 211 -8.46 4.31 -9.26
CA PHE A 211 -8.61 5.34 -10.26
C PHE A 211 -8.86 6.71 -9.63
N CYS A 212 -8.16 7.74 -10.07
CA CYS A 212 -8.45 9.13 -9.68
C CYS A 212 -8.32 10.08 -10.86
N GLY A 213 -9.45 10.63 -11.27
CA GLY A 213 -9.51 11.83 -12.13
C GLY A 213 -9.82 13.05 -11.25
N ILE A 214 -9.05 14.13 -11.37
CA ILE A 214 -9.32 15.41 -10.70
C ILE A 214 -9.63 16.46 -11.76
N PRO A 215 -10.82 17.05 -11.78
CA PRO A 215 -12.06 16.77 -11.07
C PRO A 215 -13.08 16.11 -11.99
N THR A 216 -13.30 14.85 -11.94
CA THR A 216 -14.61 14.28 -12.32
C THR A 216 -14.66 12.80 -11.93
N VAL A 217 -15.58 12.50 -11.02
CA VAL A 217 -16.20 11.19 -10.82
C VAL A 217 -15.26 10.02 -10.49
N LEU A 218 -15.20 9.74 -9.20
CA LEU A 218 -14.91 8.42 -8.68
C LEU A 218 -15.97 7.44 -9.18
N LYS A 219 -15.59 6.57 -10.08
CA LYS A 219 -16.34 5.37 -10.44
C LYS A 219 -15.31 4.24 -10.60
N GLY A 220 -15.29 3.35 -9.66
CA GLY A 220 -14.56 2.10 -9.70
C GLY A 220 -15.05 1.24 -8.56
N GLU A 221 -15.68 0.12 -8.88
CA GLU A 221 -15.93 -0.94 -7.92
C GLU A 221 -14.59 -1.63 -7.65
N LEU A 222 -14.25 -1.76 -6.36
CA LEU A 222 -13.08 -2.51 -5.94
C LEU A 222 -13.38 -4.00 -6.07
N PRO A 223 -12.46 -4.84 -6.57
CA PRO A 223 -12.65 -6.27 -6.52
C PRO A 223 -12.72 -6.73 -5.06
N GLU A 224 -13.67 -7.59 -4.77
CA GLU A 224 -13.73 -8.33 -3.51
C GLU A 224 -12.54 -9.29 -3.44
N CYS A 225 -11.85 -9.32 -2.28
CA CYS A 225 -10.82 -10.32 -1.98
C CYS A 225 -11.46 -11.62 -1.56
#